data_81dee20ce5e34d0bad9f4f2ddf466f62
#
_entry.id   81dee20ce5e34d0bad9f4f2ddf466f62
#
_cell.length_a   1.000
_cell.length_b   1.000
_cell.length_c   1.000
_cell.angle_alpha   90.00
_cell.angle_beta   90.00
_cell.angle_gamma   90.00
#
_symmetry.space_group_name_H-M   'P 1'
#
loop_
_entity.id
_entity.type
_entity.pdbx_description
1 polymer ?
#
loop_
_entity_poly.entity_id
_entity_poly.type
_entity_poly.pdbx_seq_one_letter_code
_entity_poly.pdbx_strand_id
1 'polypeptide(L)'
;IMTTFQDKVKALRAHYEELLSRKNEPVEWGNGIYEKYKNPILTAEHTPLEWRYDFDEKSNPYLMQRIMMNATLNSGAIKWNGKYLLVVRVEGADRKSFFAVAESPNGVDNFRFWDEPITMPEDVVPATNIYDMRLTAHEDGYIYGVFCAERHDDAQPGDLSAATATAAIARTKDLVNWERLPDLKTKSQQRNVVLHPEFVDGKYAFYTRPQDGFIDTGSGGGIGWALVDDITHAEIKEEKIINARHYHTIQEVKNGEGPHPIKTDKGWLHLAHGVRGCASGLRYVLYMYM
;
A
#
# COMPACT_ATOMS: atom_id res chain seq x y z
N ILE A 1 41.49 10.40 18.34
CA ILE A 1 41.67 9.95 16.93
C ILE A 1 40.45 10.46 16.18
N MET A 2 40.64 11.36 15.19
CA MET A 2 39.54 11.80 14.33
C MET A 2 39.07 10.63 13.49
N THR A 3 37.75 10.35 13.51
CA THR A 3 37.12 9.32 12.67
C THR A 3 37.17 9.76 11.22
N THR A 4 37.76 8.98 10.34
CA THR A 4 37.85 9.31 8.91
C THR A 4 36.45 9.19 8.23
N PHE A 5 36.32 9.78 7.04
CA PHE A 5 35.09 9.61 6.24
C PHE A 5 34.78 8.12 5.98
N GLN A 6 35.80 7.35 5.63
CA GLN A 6 35.66 5.91 5.37
C GLN A 6 35.25 5.12 6.62
N ASP A 7 35.73 5.50 7.80
CA ASP A 7 35.28 4.89 9.06
C ASP A 7 33.79 5.17 9.31
N LYS A 8 33.32 6.38 9.01
CA LYS A 8 31.90 6.75 9.12
C LYS A 8 31.03 5.94 8.14
N VAL A 9 31.45 5.80 6.87
CA VAL A 9 30.76 4.99 5.86
C VAL A 9 30.68 3.55 6.31
N LYS A 10 31.79 2.97 6.78
CA LYS A 10 31.84 1.60 7.28
C LYS A 10 30.89 1.37 8.46
N ALA A 11 30.88 2.29 9.41
CA ALA A 11 29.98 2.21 10.57
C ALA A 11 28.51 2.33 10.17
N LEU A 12 28.17 3.25 9.26
CA LEU A 12 26.82 3.41 8.73
C LEU A 12 26.33 2.13 8.03
N ARG A 13 27.15 1.55 7.15
CA ARG A 13 26.81 0.30 6.46
C ARG A 13 26.67 -0.88 7.41
N ALA A 14 27.53 -0.99 8.41
CA ALA A 14 27.46 -2.04 9.43
C ALA A 14 26.16 -1.95 10.24
N HIS A 15 25.80 -0.73 10.69
CA HIS A 15 24.55 -0.50 11.41
C HIS A 15 23.31 -0.79 10.54
N TYR A 16 23.35 -0.41 9.27
CA TYR A 16 22.28 -0.70 8.32
C TYR A 16 22.11 -2.21 8.12
N GLU A 17 23.20 -2.96 7.93
CA GLU A 17 23.16 -4.43 7.79
C GLU A 17 22.67 -5.12 9.07
N GLU A 18 23.04 -4.64 10.25
CA GLU A 18 22.50 -5.11 11.52
C GLU A 18 20.98 -4.92 11.59
N LEU A 19 20.47 -3.77 11.15
CA LEU A 19 19.03 -3.50 11.10
C LEU A 19 18.32 -4.47 10.14
N LEU A 20 18.84 -4.66 8.92
CA LEU A 20 18.24 -5.51 7.90
C LEU A 20 18.23 -7.00 8.29
N SER A 21 19.25 -7.46 9.01
CA SER A 21 19.40 -8.86 9.40
C SER A 21 18.81 -9.18 10.77
N ARG A 22 18.25 -8.18 11.47
CA ARG A 22 17.66 -8.38 12.80
C ARG A 22 16.53 -9.39 12.76
N LYS A 23 16.67 -10.45 13.60
CA LYS A 23 15.61 -11.44 13.77
C LYS A 23 14.39 -10.85 14.44
N ASN A 24 13.22 -11.24 13.95
CA ASN A 24 11.94 -10.77 14.49
C ASN A 24 11.26 -11.93 15.23
N GLU A 25 11.17 -11.79 16.52
CA GLU A 25 10.60 -12.79 17.40
C GLU A 25 9.12 -12.51 17.68
N PRO A 26 8.29 -13.56 17.82
CA PRO A 26 6.90 -13.38 18.24
C PRO A 26 6.84 -12.81 19.67
N VAL A 27 5.77 -12.07 19.96
CA VAL A 27 5.46 -11.70 21.34
C VAL A 27 4.87 -12.91 22.08
N GLU A 28 5.07 -12.98 23.39
CA GLU A 28 4.65 -14.14 24.20
C GLU A 28 3.14 -14.31 24.30
N TRP A 29 2.38 -13.25 24.10
CA TRP A 29 0.92 -13.30 24.18
C TRP A 29 0.26 -13.06 22.81
N GLY A 30 -0.87 -13.68 22.60
CA GLY A 30 -1.66 -13.55 21.38
C GLY A 30 -3.12 -13.93 21.64
N ASN A 31 -3.96 -13.78 20.61
CA ASN A 31 -5.38 -14.17 20.69
C ASN A 31 -5.66 -15.55 20.07
N GLY A 32 -4.61 -16.29 19.68
CA GLY A 32 -4.74 -17.61 19.05
C GLY A 32 -5.16 -17.58 17.58
N ILE A 33 -5.35 -16.39 16.97
CA ILE A 33 -5.79 -16.21 15.58
C ILE A 33 -4.61 -15.83 14.69
N TYR A 34 -3.72 -14.94 15.18
CA TYR A 34 -2.53 -14.50 14.49
C TYR A 34 -1.35 -14.34 15.45
N GLU A 35 -0.14 -14.41 14.90
CA GLU A 35 1.07 -14.09 15.62
C GLU A 35 1.41 -12.62 15.45
N LYS A 36 1.80 -11.97 16.54
CA LYS A 36 2.33 -10.62 16.55
C LYS A 36 3.83 -10.66 16.84
N TYR A 37 4.59 -9.88 16.11
CA TYR A 37 6.05 -9.82 16.25
C TYR A 37 6.50 -8.54 16.97
N LYS A 38 7.70 -8.59 17.56
CA LYS A 38 8.24 -7.51 18.41
C LYS A 38 8.57 -6.25 17.62
N ASN A 39 9.04 -6.40 16.39
CA ASN A 39 9.51 -5.29 15.57
C ASN A 39 8.67 -5.11 14.31
N PRO A 40 8.49 -3.88 13.81
CA PRO A 40 7.98 -3.66 12.47
C PRO A 40 8.95 -4.29 11.44
N ILE A 41 8.40 -4.84 10.36
CA ILE A 41 9.21 -5.49 9.32
C ILE A 41 9.99 -4.49 8.48
N LEU A 42 9.48 -3.29 8.29
CA LEU A 42 10.10 -2.18 7.57
C LEU A 42 9.81 -0.85 8.26
N THR A 43 10.81 -0.01 8.27
CA THR A 43 10.73 1.40 8.68
C THR A 43 11.42 2.26 7.64
N ALA A 44 11.36 3.58 7.78
CA ALA A 44 12.11 4.51 6.92
C ALA A 44 13.62 4.21 6.88
N GLU A 45 14.17 3.70 7.98
CA GLU A 45 15.60 3.36 8.09
C GLU A 45 16.02 2.12 7.29
N HIS A 46 15.05 1.27 6.91
CA HIS A 46 15.30 0.11 6.03
C HIS A 46 15.44 0.50 4.55
N THR A 47 15.10 1.73 4.17
CA THR A 47 15.30 2.19 2.79
C THR A 47 16.77 2.22 2.43
N PRO A 48 17.15 1.89 1.18
CA PRO A 48 18.56 1.83 0.78
C PRO A 48 19.33 3.09 1.14
N LEU A 49 20.54 2.90 1.61
CA LEU A 49 21.42 4.02 1.99
C LEU A 49 21.70 4.92 0.79
N GLU A 50 21.80 4.33 -0.39
CA GLU A 50 22.06 5.03 -1.66
C GLU A 50 20.93 5.99 -2.05
N TRP A 51 19.71 5.77 -1.56
CA TRP A 51 18.62 6.73 -1.77
C TRP A 51 18.73 7.97 -0.88
N ARG A 52 19.42 7.83 0.26
CA ARG A 52 19.46 8.83 1.33
C ARG A 52 20.76 9.58 1.45
N TYR A 53 21.87 8.95 1.09
CA TYR A 53 23.23 9.48 1.28
C TYR A 53 23.96 9.61 -0.04
N ASP A 54 24.71 10.70 -0.15
CA ASP A 54 25.80 10.84 -1.11
C ASP A 54 27.08 10.34 -0.44
N PHE A 55 27.71 9.33 -1.02
CA PHE A 55 28.93 8.71 -0.52
C PHE A 55 30.22 9.30 -1.10
N ASP A 56 30.15 10.41 -1.83
CA ASP A 56 31.33 11.15 -2.26
C ASP A 56 31.79 12.13 -1.16
N GLU A 57 33.00 11.88 -0.63
CA GLU A 57 33.59 12.73 0.41
C GLU A 57 33.73 14.21 -0.03
N LYS A 58 33.92 14.47 -1.32
CA LYS A 58 34.07 15.85 -1.83
C LYS A 58 32.77 16.64 -1.75
N SER A 59 31.66 16.01 -2.10
CA SER A 59 30.34 16.64 -2.08
C SER A 59 29.63 16.50 -0.72
N ASN A 60 30.00 15.51 0.11
CA ASN A 60 29.40 15.23 1.40
C ASN A 60 30.40 14.90 2.51
N PRO A 61 31.36 15.79 2.83
CA PRO A 61 32.49 15.48 3.72
C PRO A 61 32.08 15.08 5.15
N TYR A 62 30.89 15.44 5.58
CA TYR A 62 30.38 15.11 6.91
C TYR A 62 29.50 13.85 6.92
N LEU A 63 29.28 13.21 5.76
CA LEU A 63 28.36 12.09 5.57
C LEU A 63 26.95 12.41 6.11
N MET A 64 26.40 13.53 5.66
CA MET A 64 25.05 13.94 6.01
C MET A 64 24.02 13.22 5.15
N GLN A 65 22.90 12.86 5.74
CA GLN A 65 21.75 12.37 4.99
C GLN A 65 21.21 13.49 4.10
N ARG A 66 21.09 13.23 2.80
CA ARG A 66 20.67 14.22 1.79
C ARG A 66 19.19 14.21 1.54
N ILE A 67 18.60 13.01 1.50
CA ILE A 67 17.16 12.81 1.30
C ILE A 67 16.62 12.07 2.51
N MET A 68 15.64 12.68 3.18
CA MET A 68 14.98 12.06 4.32
C MET A 68 13.78 11.26 3.84
N MET A 69 13.69 10.01 4.27
CA MET A 69 12.47 9.20 4.19
C MET A 69 11.68 9.41 5.49
N ASN A 70 10.41 9.77 5.35
CA ASN A 70 9.56 10.05 6.50
C ASN A 70 8.98 8.77 7.11
N ALA A 71 8.43 7.91 6.25
CA ALA A 71 7.80 6.68 6.72
C ALA A 71 7.71 5.62 5.62
N THR A 72 7.56 4.36 6.03
CA THR A 72 7.04 3.26 5.22
C THR A 72 5.64 2.92 5.70
N LEU A 73 4.69 2.80 4.80
CA LEU A 73 3.27 2.71 5.10
C LEU A 73 2.61 1.63 4.23
N ASN A 74 1.37 1.32 4.52
CA ASN A 74 0.41 0.47 3.80
C ASN A 74 0.94 -0.20 2.52
N SER A 75 1.46 -1.42 2.67
CA SER A 75 2.07 -2.17 1.58
C SER A 75 1.11 -3.18 0.99
N GLY A 76 1.10 -3.32 -0.33
CA GLY A 76 0.57 -4.49 -1.00
C GLY A 76 1.52 -5.68 -0.80
N ALA A 77 0.98 -6.88 -0.59
CA ALA A 77 1.77 -8.08 -0.32
C ALA A 77 1.34 -9.25 -1.19
N ILE A 78 2.30 -10.01 -1.69
CA ILE A 78 2.08 -11.29 -2.37
C ILE A 78 3.17 -12.30 -2.00
N LYS A 79 2.86 -13.58 -2.12
CA LYS A 79 3.87 -14.64 -2.18
C LYS A 79 4.10 -15.00 -3.64
N TRP A 80 5.32 -14.81 -4.12
CA TRP A 80 5.67 -15.00 -5.53
C TRP A 80 7.10 -15.54 -5.66
N ASN A 81 7.28 -16.52 -6.55
CA ASN A 81 8.57 -17.18 -6.77
C ASN A 81 9.26 -17.65 -5.47
N GLY A 82 8.49 -18.19 -4.52
CA GLY A 82 9.01 -18.71 -3.25
C GLY A 82 9.40 -17.66 -2.22
N LYS A 83 9.23 -16.37 -2.51
CA LYS A 83 9.51 -15.24 -1.62
C LYS A 83 8.25 -14.50 -1.23
N TYR A 84 8.33 -13.75 -0.14
CA TYR A 84 7.31 -12.78 0.26
C TYR A 84 7.72 -11.40 -0.23
N LEU A 85 6.88 -10.79 -1.04
CA LEU A 85 7.13 -9.52 -1.71
C LEU A 85 6.13 -8.47 -1.26
N LEU A 86 6.63 -7.28 -1.04
CA LEU A 86 5.84 -6.10 -0.72
C LEU A 86 6.07 -5.03 -1.79
N VAL A 87 5.00 -4.37 -2.21
CA VAL A 87 5.11 -3.04 -2.82
C VAL A 87 4.80 -2.03 -1.74
N VAL A 88 5.84 -1.42 -1.24
CA VAL A 88 5.81 -0.55 -0.07
C VAL A 88 5.48 0.87 -0.50
N ARG A 89 4.54 1.51 0.20
CA ARG A 89 4.39 2.96 0.16
C ARG A 89 5.53 3.58 0.97
N VAL A 90 6.41 4.29 0.30
CA VAL A 90 7.46 5.10 0.94
C VAL A 90 7.07 6.56 0.85
N GLU A 91 7.03 7.25 1.98
CA GLU A 91 6.75 8.68 2.03
C GLU A 91 8.05 9.46 2.20
N GLY A 92 8.29 10.41 1.31
CA GLY A 92 9.41 11.35 1.40
C GLY A 92 9.15 12.51 2.38
N ALA A 93 10.17 13.34 2.61
CA ALA A 93 10.07 14.52 3.48
C ALA A 93 9.06 15.57 2.97
N ASP A 94 8.75 15.56 1.67
CA ASP A 94 7.71 16.38 1.03
C ASP A 94 6.29 15.85 1.25
N ARG A 95 6.14 14.75 1.98
CA ARG A 95 4.88 14.02 2.24
C ARG A 95 4.23 13.41 1.00
N LYS A 96 4.93 13.37 -0.12
CA LYS A 96 4.52 12.60 -1.29
C LYS A 96 5.02 11.18 -1.19
N SER A 97 4.26 10.27 -1.74
CA SER A 97 4.58 8.85 -1.71
C SER A 97 5.05 8.36 -3.06
N PHE A 98 5.88 7.34 -3.03
CA PHE A 98 6.25 6.52 -4.17
C PHE A 98 6.24 5.05 -3.75
N PHE A 99 6.36 4.15 -4.72
CA PHE A 99 6.36 2.72 -4.47
C PHE A 99 7.75 2.13 -4.61
N ALA A 100 8.04 1.14 -3.78
CA ALA A 100 9.27 0.39 -3.85
C ALA A 100 9.04 -1.07 -3.47
N VAL A 101 9.76 -1.99 -4.12
CA VAL A 101 9.65 -3.42 -3.82
C VAL A 101 10.58 -3.76 -2.67
N ALA A 102 10.09 -4.54 -1.72
CA ALA A 102 10.89 -5.19 -0.70
C ALA A 102 10.56 -6.69 -0.67
N GLU A 103 11.56 -7.53 -0.43
CA GLU A 103 11.40 -8.98 -0.38
C GLU A 103 11.93 -9.58 0.92
N SER A 104 11.35 -10.71 1.32
CA SER A 104 11.78 -11.52 2.46
C SER A 104 11.68 -13.01 2.14
N PRO A 105 12.60 -13.84 2.63
CA PRO A 105 12.54 -15.30 2.45
C PRO A 105 11.42 -15.95 3.28
N ASN A 106 10.98 -15.34 4.36
CA ASN A 106 10.06 -15.94 5.33
C ASN A 106 8.83 -15.10 5.68
N GLY A 107 8.77 -13.84 5.24
CA GLY A 107 7.66 -12.92 5.53
C GLY A 107 7.64 -12.36 6.96
N VAL A 108 8.65 -12.61 7.76
CA VAL A 108 8.74 -12.25 9.19
C VAL A 108 9.89 -11.29 9.47
N ASP A 109 11.04 -11.57 8.88
CA ASP A 109 12.27 -10.77 9.00
C ASP A 109 13.09 -10.82 7.70
N ASN A 110 14.28 -10.20 7.71
CA ASN A 110 15.15 -10.09 6.55
C ASN A 110 14.46 -9.48 5.32
N PHE A 111 13.58 -8.53 5.54
CA PHE A 111 13.05 -7.72 4.45
C PHE A 111 14.12 -6.77 3.94
N ARG A 112 14.31 -6.77 2.61
CA ARG A 112 15.26 -5.90 1.92
C ARG A 112 14.57 -5.24 0.74
N PHE A 113 14.69 -3.93 0.64
CA PHE A 113 14.29 -3.21 -0.56
C PHE A 113 15.16 -3.61 -1.75
N TRP A 114 14.57 -3.63 -2.93
CA TRP A 114 15.33 -3.63 -4.17
C TRP A 114 16.05 -2.28 -4.33
N ASP A 115 17.10 -2.27 -5.16
CA ASP A 115 17.98 -1.11 -5.27
C ASP A 115 17.28 0.14 -5.80
N GLU A 116 16.32 -0.03 -6.72
CA GLU A 116 15.60 1.07 -7.35
C GLU A 116 14.14 1.11 -6.93
N PRO A 117 13.57 2.32 -6.71
CA PRO A 117 12.13 2.48 -6.59
C PRO A 117 11.39 2.08 -7.86
N ILE A 118 10.09 1.81 -7.75
CA ILE A 118 9.25 1.59 -8.92
C ILE A 118 9.07 2.92 -9.66
N THR A 119 9.46 2.93 -10.94
CA THR A 119 9.09 4.00 -11.86
C THR A 119 7.67 3.72 -12.36
N MET A 120 6.67 4.30 -11.70
CA MET A 120 5.28 4.15 -12.11
C MET A 120 5.01 5.10 -13.28
N PRO A 121 4.56 4.60 -14.45
CA PRO A 121 4.17 5.46 -15.56
C PRO A 121 3.03 6.39 -15.14
N GLU A 122 3.07 7.63 -15.59
CA GLU A 122 2.00 8.60 -15.33
C GLU A 122 0.74 8.30 -16.17
N ASP A 123 -0.40 8.68 -15.65
CA ASP A 123 -1.65 8.72 -16.39
C ASP A 123 -1.72 10.00 -17.27
N VAL A 124 -2.69 10.06 -18.16
CA VAL A 124 -2.98 11.25 -19.00
C VAL A 124 -3.15 12.51 -18.15
N VAL A 125 -3.80 12.38 -17.00
CA VAL A 125 -3.89 13.43 -15.98
C VAL A 125 -2.99 13.03 -14.80
N PRO A 126 -1.84 13.69 -14.60
CA PRO A 126 -0.92 13.36 -13.52
C PRO A 126 -1.60 13.44 -12.14
N ALA A 127 -1.27 12.50 -11.28
CA ALA A 127 -1.68 12.53 -9.88
C ALA A 127 -0.75 13.45 -9.07
N THR A 128 -1.30 14.16 -8.09
CA THR A 128 -0.49 14.93 -7.13
C THR A 128 0.18 14.03 -6.11
N ASN A 129 -0.44 12.88 -5.82
CA ASN A 129 0.12 11.84 -4.95
C ASN A 129 -0.47 10.48 -5.32
N ILE A 130 0.33 9.40 -5.17
CA ILE A 130 -0.10 8.01 -5.35
C ILE A 130 0.28 7.21 -4.12
N TYR A 131 -0.63 6.34 -3.63
CA TYR A 131 -0.36 5.60 -2.39
C TYR A 131 -1.28 4.38 -2.21
N ASP A 132 -0.94 3.55 -1.23
CA ASP A 132 -1.73 2.43 -0.72
C ASP A 132 -2.04 1.37 -1.79
N MET A 133 -1.02 0.91 -2.52
CA MET A 133 -1.19 -0.13 -3.53
C MET A 133 -1.59 -1.46 -2.89
N ARG A 134 -2.62 -2.08 -3.47
CA ARG A 134 -3.02 -3.46 -3.19
C ARG A 134 -2.55 -4.34 -4.35
N LEU A 135 -1.81 -5.40 -4.02
CA LEU A 135 -1.32 -6.34 -5.02
C LEU A 135 -2.24 -7.54 -5.14
N THR A 136 -2.47 -7.98 -6.38
CA THR A 136 -3.20 -9.20 -6.68
C THR A 136 -2.50 -9.95 -7.81
N ALA A 137 -2.00 -11.15 -7.52
CA ALA A 137 -1.61 -12.09 -8.56
C ALA A 137 -2.89 -12.70 -9.14
N HIS A 138 -3.24 -12.31 -10.35
CA HIS A 138 -4.49 -12.70 -11.00
C HIS A 138 -4.30 -13.92 -11.89
N GLU A 139 -5.34 -14.71 -12.06
CA GLU A 139 -5.30 -15.96 -12.86
C GLU A 139 -5.01 -15.74 -14.35
N ASP A 140 -5.15 -14.52 -14.86
CA ASP A 140 -4.74 -14.15 -16.23
C ASP A 140 -3.23 -14.06 -16.43
N GLY A 141 -2.45 -14.26 -15.35
CA GLY A 141 -0.98 -14.28 -15.37
C GLY A 141 -0.32 -12.92 -15.15
N TYR A 142 -1.08 -11.85 -14.87
CA TYR A 142 -0.55 -10.57 -14.43
C TYR A 142 -0.59 -10.42 -12.91
N ILE A 143 0.32 -9.63 -12.40
CA ILE A 143 0.24 -9.04 -11.05
C ILE A 143 -0.34 -7.64 -11.23
N TYR A 144 -1.48 -7.37 -10.60
CA TYR A 144 -2.12 -6.07 -10.61
C TYR A 144 -1.82 -5.31 -9.33
N GLY A 145 -1.55 -4.02 -9.48
CA GLY A 145 -1.52 -3.06 -8.41
C GLY A 145 -2.70 -2.12 -8.54
N VAL A 146 -3.57 -2.09 -7.54
CA VAL A 146 -4.65 -1.11 -7.45
C VAL A 146 -4.33 -0.15 -6.31
N PHE A 147 -4.28 1.15 -6.60
CA PHE A 147 -3.82 2.15 -5.65
C PHE A 147 -4.63 3.44 -5.73
N CYS A 148 -4.49 4.28 -4.72
CA CYS A 148 -5.13 5.59 -4.72
C CYS A 148 -4.30 6.57 -5.55
N ALA A 149 -4.95 7.23 -6.50
CA ALA A 149 -4.43 8.41 -7.19
C ALA A 149 -5.20 9.63 -6.70
N GLU A 150 -4.48 10.55 -6.07
CA GLU A 150 -5.01 11.78 -5.52
C GLU A 150 -4.73 12.92 -6.48
N ARG A 151 -5.73 13.78 -6.70
CA ARG A 151 -5.60 15.00 -7.50
C ARG A 151 -6.25 16.16 -6.77
N HIS A 152 -5.78 17.36 -7.03
CA HIS A 152 -6.45 18.56 -6.52
C HIS A 152 -7.90 18.62 -7.05
N ASP A 153 -8.83 19.06 -6.22
CA ASP A 153 -10.21 19.25 -6.63
C ASP A 153 -10.36 20.61 -7.33
N ASP A 154 -10.39 20.60 -8.66
CA ASP A 154 -10.51 21.81 -9.48
C ASP A 154 -11.87 22.53 -9.31
N ALA A 155 -12.87 21.88 -8.72
CA ALA A 155 -14.13 22.52 -8.35
C ALA A 155 -13.96 23.45 -7.13
N GLN A 156 -12.86 23.34 -6.40
CA GLN A 156 -12.52 24.13 -5.22
C GLN A 156 -11.13 24.77 -5.33
N PRO A 157 -10.87 25.61 -6.34
CA PRO A 157 -9.53 26.09 -6.66
C PRO A 157 -8.90 26.97 -5.55
N GLY A 158 -9.70 27.53 -4.68
CA GLY A 158 -9.23 28.33 -3.54
C GLY A 158 -8.90 27.53 -2.29
N ASP A 159 -9.26 26.25 -2.24
CA ASP A 159 -8.94 25.35 -1.12
C ASP A 159 -7.78 24.45 -1.51
N LEU A 160 -6.57 24.78 -1.04
CA LEU A 160 -5.34 24.01 -1.31
C LEU A 160 -5.34 22.60 -0.67
N SER A 161 -6.30 22.32 0.21
CA SER A 161 -6.45 20.99 0.83
C SER A 161 -7.51 20.13 0.13
N ALA A 162 -8.30 20.72 -0.77
CA ALA A 162 -9.32 19.98 -1.50
C ALA A 162 -8.69 18.99 -2.50
N ALA A 163 -9.13 17.75 -2.41
CA ALA A 163 -8.64 16.68 -3.25
C ALA A 163 -9.73 15.69 -3.64
N THR A 164 -9.52 15.00 -4.75
CA THR A 164 -10.33 13.88 -5.20
C THR A 164 -9.48 12.62 -5.23
N ALA A 165 -10.10 11.47 -5.01
CA ALA A 165 -9.44 10.16 -5.03
C ALA A 165 -10.07 9.25 -6.07
N THR A 166 -9.24 8.65 -6.92
CA THR A 166 -9.61 7.60 -7.86
C THR A 166 -8.84 6.33 -7.57
N ALA A 167 -9.40 5.19 -7.95
CA ALA A 167 -8.67 3.92 -7.94
C ALA A 167 -7.87 3.80 -9.25
N ALA A 168 -6.58 3.87 -9.13
CA ALA A 168 -5.62 3.70 -10.20
C ALA A 168 -5.26 2.24 -10.37
N ILE A 169 -5.04 1.79 -11.61
CA ILE A 169 -4.69 0.40 -11.93
C ILE A 169 -3.37 0.37 -12.68
N ALA A 170 -2.47 -0.49 -12.27
CA ALA A 170 -1.28 -0.85 -13.03
C ALA A 170 -1.09 -2.37 -13.00
N ARG A 171 -0.36 -2.92 -13.96
CA ARG A 171 -0.04 -4.34 -14.01
C ARG A 171 1.42 -4.59 -14.38
N THR A 172 1.90 -5.74 -14.00
CA THR A 172 3.27 -6.17 -14.24
C THR A 172 3.36 -7.68 -14.31
N LYS A 173 4.49 -8.21 -14.82
CA LYS A 173 4.83 -9.63 -14.75
C LYS A 173 6.09 -9.89 -13.92
N ASP A 174 6.80 -8.86 -13.52
CA ASP A 174 8.12 -8.94 -12.88
C ASP A 174 8.33 -7.97 -11.71
N LEU A 175 7.34 -7.14 -11.38
CA LEU A 175 7.38 -6.06 -10.39
C LEU A 175 8.39 -4.94 -10.69
N VAL A 176 9.06 -4.98 -11.84
CA VAL A 176 10.00 -3.97 -12.32
C VAL A 176 9.38 -3.12 -13.41
N ASN A 177 8.82 -3.79 -14.43
CA ASN A 177 8.21 -3.15 -15.58
C ASN A 177 6.70 -3.06 -15.36
N TRP A 178 6.20 -1.85 -15.19
CA TRP A 178 4.79 -1.59 -14.91
C TRP A 178 4.11 -0.94 -16.11
N GLU A 179 2.95 -1.44 -16.45
CA GLU A 179 2.02 -0.83 -17.39
C GLU A 179 0.90 -0.14 -16.61
N ARG A 180 0.80 1.18 -16.78
CA ARG A 180 -0.28 1.97 -16.19
C ARG A 180 -1.52 1.87 -17.07
N LEU A 181 -2.60 1.34 -16.53
CA LEU A 181 -3.91 1.31 -17.17
C LEU A 181 -4.71 2.57 -16.80
N PRO A 182 -5.75 2.92 -17.58
CA PRO A 182 -6.65 4.00 -17.19
C PRO A 182 -7.25 3.77 -15.80
N ASP A 183 -7.51 4.85 -15.07
CA ASP A 183 -8.17 4.77 -13.76
C ASP A 183 -9.53 4.07 -13.86
N LEU A 184 -9.88 3.35 -12.83
CA LEU A 184 -11.19 2.72 -12.69
C LEU A 184 -12.28 3.80 -12.70
N LYS A 185 -13.14 3.79 -13.70
CA LYS A 185 -14.28 4.70 -13.77
C LYS A 185 -15.36 4.29 -12.80
N THR A 186 -15.78 5.22 -11.97
CA THR A 186 -16.81 5.02 -10.94
C THR A 186 -17.70 6.26 -10.81
N LYS A 187 -18.89 6.09 -10.24
CA LYS A 187 -19.84 7.19 -9.99
C LYS A 187 -19.44 8.04 -8.78
N SER A 188 -18.72 7.45 -7.83
CA SER A 188 -18.27 8.09 -6.60
C SER A 188 -16.76 8.04 -6.50
N GLN A 189 -16.18 8.79 -5.58
CA GLN A 189 -14.77 8.59 -5.22
C GLN A 189 -14.55 7.20 -4.66
N GLN A 190 -13.35 6.65 -4.86
CA GLN A 190 -12.98 5.31 -4.44
C GLN A 190 -11.63 5.31 -3.74
N ARG A 191 -11.58 4.59 -2.62
CA ARG A 191 -10.33 4.27 -1.91
C ARG A 191 -10.37 2.81 -1.47
N ASN A 192 -9.20 2.22 -1.22
CA ASN A 192 -9.08 0.83 -0.78
C ASN A 192 -9.72 -0.19 -1.73
N VAL A 193 -9.65 0.06 -3.02
CA VAL A 193 -10.14 -0.87 -4.03
C VAL A 193 -9.16 -2.03 -4.16
N VAL A 194 -9.70 -3.24 -4.25
CA VAL A 194 -8.92 -4.48 -4.34
C VAL A 194 -9.47 -5.33 -5.49
N LEU A 195 -8.58 -5.86 -6.32
CA LEU A 195 -8.95 -6.81 -7.37
C LEU A 195 -9.03 -8.22 -6.78
N HIS A 196 -10.10 -8.94 -7.10
CA HIS A 196 -10.24 -10.35 -6.80
C HIS A 196 -9.26 -11.19 -7.63
N PRO A 197 -8.65 -12.27 -7.09
CA PRO A 197 -7.60 -13.00 -7.79
C PRO A 197 -8.06 -13.83 -9.01
N GLU A 198 -9.33 -14.15 -9.09
CA GLU A 198 -9.90 -15.01 -10.14
C GLU A 198 -11.00 -14.27 -10.89
N PHE A 199 -11.30 -14.72 -12.12
CA PHE A 199 -12.49 -14.27 -12.82
C PHE A 199 -13.76 -14.75 -12.10
N VAL A 200 -14.76 -13.91 -12.11
CA VAL A 200 -16.11 -14.26 -11.63
C VAL A 200 -17.07 -14.06 -12.79
N ASP A 201 -17.73 -15.13 -13.19
CA ASP A 201 -18.58 -15.16 -14.40
C ASP A 201 -17.86 -14.63 -15.66
N GLY A 202 -16.55 -14.95 -15.78
CA GLY A 202 -15.71 -14.51 -16.89
C GLY A 202 -15.29 -13.04 -16.86
N LYS A 203 -15.53 -12.33 -15.75
CA LYS A 203 -15.23 -10.90 -15.57
C LYS A 203 -14.24 -10.67 -14.46
N TYR A 204 -13.56 -9.53 -14.52
CA TYR A 204 -12.76 -9.03 -13.40
C TYR A 204 -13.68 -8.53 -12.27
N ALA A 205 -13.38 -8.91 -11.04
CA ALA A 205 -14.20 -8.55 -9.90
C ALA A 205 -13.42 -7.64 -8.94
N PHE A 206 -14.06 -6.57 -8.46
CA PHE A 206 -13.47 -5.61 -7.56
C PHE A 206 -14.25 -5.52 -6.25
N TYR A 207 -13.50 -5.46 -5.16
CA TYR A 207 -13.98 -4.95 -3.90
C TYR A 207 -13.73 -3.46 -3.85
N THR A 208 -14.75 -2.69 -3.57
CA THR A 208 -14.73 -1.23 -3.62
C THR A 208 -15.02 -0.63 -2.26
N ARG A 209 -14.79 0.65 -2.13
CA ARG A 209 -15.25 1.45 -0.99
C ARG A 209 -15.70 2.81 -1.50
N PRO A 210 -16.94 2.93 -1.99
CA PRO A 210 -17.48 4.17 -2.47
C PRO A 210 -17.58 5.20 -1.34
N GLN A 211 -17.27 6.46 -1.66
CA GLN A 211 -17.34 7.57 -0.71
C GLN A 211 -17.73 8.87 -1.41
N ASP A 212 -18.44 9.75 -0.68
CA ASP A 212 -18.94 11.00 -1.23
C ASP A 212 -17.82 12.06 -1.31
N GLY A 213 -16.95 12.12 -0.29
CA GLY A 213 -15.86 13.06 -0.20
C GLY A 213 -14.48 12.38 -0.12
N PHE A 214 -13.42 13.19 -0.15
CA PHE A 214 -12.06 12.68 -0.07
C PHE A 214 -11.72 12.07 1.29
N ILE A 215 -12.16 12.70 2.40
CA ILE A 215 -11.93 12.22 3.76
C ILE A 215 -13.21 11.63 4.33
N ASP A 216 -14.32 12.36 4.24
CA ASP A 216 -15.61 11.93 4.72
C ASP A 216 -16.27 10.98 3.71
N THR A 217 -16.67 9.82 4.17
CA THR A 217 -17.34 8.83 3.31
C THR A 217 -18.80 9.19 3.02
N GLY A 218 -19.39 10.10 3.79
CA GLY A 218 -20.79 10.52 3.64
C GLY A 218 -21.74 9.33 3.71
N SER A 219 -22.52 9.11 2.66
CA SER A 219 -23.43 7.95 2.53
C SER A 219 -22.71 6.65 2.20
N GLY A 220 -21.46 6.71 1.73
CA GLY A 220 -20.62 5.57 1.39
C GLY A 220 -19.90 4.95 2.60
N GLY A 221 -18.73 4.34 2.35
CA GLY A 221 -17.83 3.82 3.37
C GLY A 221 -18.02 2.37 3.74
N GLY A 222 -18.96 1.64 3.11
CA GLY A 222 -19.06 0.19 3.16
C GLY A 222 -18.20 -0.50 2.08
N ILE A 223 -18.00 -1.81 2.20
CA ILE A 223 -17.35 -2.61 1.17
C ILE A 223 -18.35 -2.92 0.07
N GLY A 224 -18.02 -2.54 -1.16
CA GLY A 224 -18.79 -2.83 -2.35
C GLY A 224 -18.19 -3.98 -3.16
N TRP A 225 -18.97 -4.47 -4.11
CA TRP A 225 -18.61 -5.48 -5.08
C TRP A 225 -19.07 -5.05 -6.46
N ALA A 226 -18.20 -5.20 -7.44
CA ALA A 226 -18.49 -4.85 -8.81
C ALA A 226 -17.76 -5.77 -9.79
N LEU A 227 -18.37 -6.00 -10.95
CA LEU A 227 -17.81 -6.76 -12.06
C LEU A 227 -17.49 -5.84 -13.23
N VAL A 228 -16.36 -6.11 -13.89
CA VAL A 228 -15.83 -5.33 -15.01
C VAL A 228 -15.45 -6.29 -16.13
N ASP A 229 -15.91 -6.01 -17.35
CA ASP A 229 -15.66 -6.86 -18.51
C ASP A 229 -14.22 -6.74 -19.03
N ASP A 230 -13.68 -5.53 -19.04
CA ASP A 230 -12.34 -5.21 -19.60
C ASP A 230 -11.54 -4.38 -18.60
N ILE A 231 -10.49 -4.95 -18.03
CA ILE A 231 -9.64 -4.26 -17.06
C ILE A 231 -8.79 -3.16 -17.70
N THR A 232 -8.57 -3.19 -19.01
CA THR A 232 -7.81 -2.16 -19.73
C THR A 232 -8.61 -0.87 -19.94
N HIS A 233 -9.93 -0.94 -19.76
CA HIS A 233 -10.87 0.18 -19.79
C HIS A 233 -11.93 -0.01 -18.70
N ALA A 234 -11.47 -0.24 -17.48
CA ALA A 234 -12.32 -0.63 -16.36
C ALA A 234 -13.35 0.44 -16.00
N GLU A 235 -14.64 0.06 -16.04
CA GLU A 235 -15.77 0.90 -15.65
C GLU A 235 -16.76 0.12 -14.80
N ILE A 236 -17.05 0.63 -13.62
CA ILE A 236 -18.07 0.08 -12.74
C ILE A 236 -19.42 0.73 -13.07
N LYS A 237 -20.29 -0.04 -13.69
CA LYS A 237 -21.67 0.35 -14.02
C LYS A 237 -22.61 0.12 -12.86
N GLU A 238 -22.45 -1.00 -12.17
CA GLU A 238 -23.24 -1.42 -11.02
C GLU A 238 -22.31 -1.80 -9.86
N GLU A 239 -22.62 -1.30 -8.67
CA GLU A 239 -21.88 -1.56 -7.45
C GLU A 239 -22.86 -1.98 -6.35
N LYS A 240 -22.62 -3.13 -5.74
CA LYS A 240 -23.45 -3.65 -4.65
C LYS A 240 -22.66 -3.61 -3.35
N ILE A 241 -23.20 -2.99 -2.32
CA ILE A 241 -22.59 -3.05 -0.98
C ILE A 241 -22.82 -4.45 -0.39
N ILE A 242 -21.72 -5.15 -0.12
CA ILE A 242 -21.71 -6.50 0.44
C ILE A 242 -21.43 -6.53 1.93
N ASN A 243 -20.75 -5.50 2.45
CA ASN A 243 -20.47 -5.35 3.88
C ASN A 243 -20.62 -3.88 4.25
N ALA A 244 -21.80 -3.52 4.75
CA ALA A 244 -22.17 -2.14 5.06
C ALA A 244 -21.51 -1.66 6.35
N ARG A 245 -21.54 -0.35 6.56
CA ARG A 245 -21.28 0.25 7.88
C ARG A 245 -22.39 -0.13 8.86
N HIS A 246 -21.99 -0.33 10.12
CA HIS A 246 -22.94 -0.64 11.19
C HIS A 246 -22.74 0.32 12.37
N TYR A 247 -23.81 1.02 12.72
CA TYR A 247 -23.80 1.94 13.86
C TYR A 247 -23.39 1.22 15.17
N HIS A 248 -22.59 1.90 15.95
CA HIS A 248 -22.12 1.46 17.27
C HIS A 248 -21.25 0.19 17.24
N THR A 249 -20.58 -0.05 16.13
CA THR A 249 -19.60 -1.15 15.93
C THR A 249 -18.25 -0.59 15.47
N ILE A 250 -17.27 -1.49 15.26
CA ILE A 250 -15.97 -1.13 14.69
C ILE A 250 -16.07 -0.60 13.25
N GLN A 251 -17.21 -0.78 12.59
CA GLN A 251 -17.46 -0.43 11.19
C GLN A 251 -18.32 0.82 11.02
N GLU A 252 -18.52 1.62 12.06
CA GLU A 252 -19.50 2.70 12.04
C GLU A 252 -19.11 3.88 11.14
N VAL A 253 -17.82 4.20 11.03
CA VAL A 253 -17.34 5.36 10.25
C VAL A 253 -16.91 4.92 8.85
N LYS A 254 -16.09 3.89 8.75
CA LYS A 254 -15.57 3.33 7.50
C LYS A 254 -15.43 1.82 7.63
N ASN A 255 -15.55 1.14 6.48
CA ASN A 255 -15.35 -0.29 6.37
C ASN A 255 -14.70 -0.58 5.01
N GLY A 256 -13.53 -1.19 4.99
CA GLY A 256 -12.76 -1.39 3.75
C GLY A 256 -11.93 -2.66 3.76
N GLU A 257 -11.65 -3.17 2.57
CA GLU A 257 -10.74 -4.29 2.39
C GLU A 257 -9.30 -3.93 2.78
N GLY A 258 -8.56 -4.93 3.19
CA GLY A 258 -7.11 -4.90 3.31
C GLY A 258 -6.45 -5.46 2.04
N PRO A 259 -5.78 -6.63 2.10
CA PRO A 259 -5.24 -7.31 0.92
C PRO A 259 -6.35 -7.98 0.10
N HIS A 260 -5.98 -8.56 -1.06
CA HIS A 260 -6.87 -9.45 -1.78
C HIS A 260 -7.27 -10.65 -0.90
N PRO A 261 -8.48 -11.24 -1.08
CA PRO A 261 -8.92 -12.34 -0.26
C PRO A 261 -8.07 -13.60 -0.48
N ILE A 262 -8.03 -14.45 0.53
CA ILE A 262 -7.29 -15.72 0.54
C ILE A 262 -8.27 -16.85 0.26
N LYS A 263 -7.98 -17.64 -0.78
CA LYS A 263 -8.79 -18.82 -1.11
C LYS A 263 -8.59 -19.93 -0.09
N THR A 264 -9.70 -20.47 0.43
CA THR A 264 -9.72 -21.61 1.35
C THR A 264 -10.70 -22.68 0.85
N ASP A 265 -10.70 -23.84 1.49
CA ASP A 265 -11.68 -24.91 1.23
C ASP A 265 -13.13 -24.53 1.60
N LYS A 266 -13.32 -23.48 2.40
CA LYS A 266 -14.62 -22.97 2.86
C LYS A 266 -15.09 -21.70 2.13
N GLY A 267 -14.25 -21.14 1.25
CA GLY A 267 -14.54 -19.91 0.54
C GLY A 267 -13.38 -18.93 0.60
N TRP A 268 -13.66 -17.66 0.43
CA TRP A 268 -12.68 -16.59 0.42
C TRP A 268 -12.60 -15.92 1.79
N LEU A 269 -11.43 -16.00 2.42
CA LEU A 269 -11.15 -15.32 3.68
C LEU A 269 -10.67 -13.90 3.38
N HIS A 270 -11.39 -12.94 3.93
CA HIS A 270 -11.08 -11.52 3.86
C HIS A 270 -10.43 -11.01 5.13
N LEU A 271 -9.40 -10.20 4.98
CA LEU A 271 -8.82 -9.37 6.04
C LEU A 271 -9.24 -7.93 5.74
N ALA A 272 -10.06 -7.37 6.59
CA ALA A 272 -10.63 -6.04 6.42
C ALA A 272 -10.32 -5.14 7.61
N HIS A 273 -10.60 -3.85 7.47
CA HIS A 273 -10.50 -2.89 8.55
C HIS A 273 -11.79 -2.11 8.73
N GLY A 274 -12.23 -2.04 9.96
CA GLY A 274 -13.28 -1.13 10.37
C GLY A 274 -12.71 0.11 11.02
N VAL A 275 -13.42 1.21 10.97
CA VAL A 275 -13.05 2.47 11.60
C VAL A 275 -14.22 2.97 12.44
N ARG A 276 -13.95 3.28 13.70
CA ARG A 276 -14.94 3.89 14.61
C ARG A 276 -14.44 5.20 15.17
N GLY A 277 -15.37 6.07 15.54
CA GLY A 277 -15.09 7.26 16.34
C GLY A 277 -14.81 6.90 17.79
N CYS A 278 -13.90 7.62 18.42
CA CYS A 278 -13.66 7.62 19.85
C CYS A 278 -13.27 9.03 20.31
N ALA A 279 -13.25 9.28 21.62
CA ALA A 279 -12.99 10.61 22.17
C ALA A 279 -11.65 11.23 21.69
N SER A 280 -10.65 10.40 21.41
CA SER A 280 -9.32 10.82 20.95
C SER A 280 -9.16 10.86 19.42
N GLY A 281 -10.19 10.58 18.64
CA GLY A 281 -10.14 10.55 17.17
C GLY A 281 -10.69 9.26 16.57
N LEU A 282 -10.09 8.80 15.46
CA LEU A 282 -10.48 7.57 14.77
C LEU A 282 -9.66 6.38 15.27
N ARG A 283 -10.33 5.26 15.46
CA ARG A 283 -9.71 3.98 15.77
C ARG A 283 -9.91 3.00 14.63
N TYR A 284 -8.81 2.49 14.09
CA TYR A 284 -8.78 1.44 13.08
C TYR A 284 -8.68 0.07 13.75
N VAL A 285 -9.50 -0.87 13.31
CA VAL A 285 -9.55 -2.23 13.86
C VAL A 285 -9.55 -3.22 12.71
N LEU A 286 -8.65 -4.20 12.76
CA LEU A 286 -8.63 -5.30 11.80
C LEU A 286 -9.68 -6.35 12.19
N TYR A 287 -10.33 -6.92 11.19
CA TYR A 287 -11.24 -8.04 11.37
C TYR A 287 -11.22 -8.96 10.15
N MET A 288 -11.78 -10.15 10.28
CA MET A 288 -11.89 -11.14 9.23
C MET A 288 -13.34 -11.49 8.96
N TYR A 289 -13.65 -11.83 7.72
CA TYR A 289 -14.95 -12.38 7.32
C TYR A 289 -14.80 -13.30 6.10
N MET A 290 -15.84 -14.02 5.74
CA MET A 290 -15.92 -14.93 4.60
C MET A 290 -17.15 -14.64 3.77
#